data_acabad2501418346431c95bd7e30e33c
#
_entry.id   acabad2501418346431c95bd7e30e33c
#
_cell.length_a   1.000
_cell.length_b   1.000
_cell.length_c   1.000
_cell.angle_alpha   90.00
_cell.angle_beta   90.00
_cell.angle_gamma   90.00
#
_symmetry.space_group_name_H-M   'P 1'
#
loop_
_entity.id
_entity.type
_entity.pdbx_description
1 polymer ?
#
loop_
_entity_poly.entity_id
_entity_poly.type
_entity_poly.pdbx_seq_one_letter_code
_entity_poly.pdbx_strand_id
1 'polypeptide(L)'
;MGVPFEALRWLARQAEQSGTVRDLQIDPAPPGVRVGAQVDAMGTPLRVAATLFFDRIVFNEEELLIALRVEDIALKVDGESKSPLGAVIQSGVLDLSNIGTLVGYLPNRPAIIAEAGNNRVVLDLMREPKIGRNDDVRRVIALITSIVTLSGVQSDDGHVDIAFRAFPSGMRKAVRSVRRYGIPAVAKLLPRG
;
A
#
# COMPACT_ATOMS: atom_id res chain seq x y z
N MET A 1 3.25 6.68 16.67
CA MET A 1 4.62 6.09 16.62
C MET A 1 5.26 6.57 15.34
N GLY A 2 6.38 7.31 15.45
CA GLY A 2 7.09 7.84 14.30
C GLY A 2 8.02 6.79 13.70
N VAL A 3 7.91 6.57 12.39
CA VAL A 3 8.84 5.74 11.60
C VAL A 3 9.71 6.70 10.79
N PRO A 4 11.04 6.71 10.98
CA PRO A 4 11.92 7.59 10.22
C PRO A 4 11.85 7.27 8.72
N PHE A 5 11.97 8.30 7.87
CA PHE A 5 11.98 8.11 6.41
C PHE A 5 13.14 7.23 5.94
N GLU A 6 14.29 7.22 6.65
CA GLU A 6 15.40 6.31 6.36
C GLU A 6 14.99 4.84 6.46
N ALA A 7 14.16 4.48 7.45
CA ALA A 7 13.65 3.11 7.59
C ALA A 7 12.71 2.75 6.43
N LEU A 8 11.86 3.69 5.99
CA LEU A 8 11.00 3.49 4.83
C LEU A 8 11.80 3.35 3.54
N ARG A 9 12.84 4.17 3.35
CA ARG A 9 13.76 4.07 2.20
C ARG A 9 14.52 2.74 2.22
N TRP A 10 14.88 2.24 3.41
CA TRP A 10 15.50 0.91 3.52
C TRP A 10 14.53 -0.20 3.08
N LEU A 11 13.26 -0.15 3.53
CA LEU A 11 12.22 -1.08 3.09
C LEU A 11 11.94 -0.99 1.59
N ALA A 12 11.95 0.22 1.03
CA ALA A 12 11.81 0.46 -0.41
C ALA A 12 12.88 -0.28 -1.20
N ARG A 13 14.14 -0.14 -0.80
CA ARG A 13 15.27 -0.87 -1.41
C ARG A 13 15.12 -2.40 -1.34
N GLN A 14 14.50 -2.94 -0.28
CA GLN A 14 14.20 -4.37 -0.22
C GLN A 14 13.08 -4.77 -1.19
N ALA A 15 12.07 -3.90 -1.38
CA ALA A 15 10.98 -4.15 -2.30
C ALA A 15 11.42 -4.14 -3.77
N GLU A 16 12.44 -3.35 -4.13
CA GLU A 16 13.02 -3.30 -5.49
C GLU A 16 13.61 -4.66 -5.93
N GLN A 17 14.03 -5.50 -4.98
CA GLN A 17 14.55 -6.84 -5.29
C GLN A 17 13.50 -7.74 -5.96
N SER A 18 12.21 -7.39 -5.89
CA SER A 18 11.14 -8.10 -6.61
C SER A 18 11.16 -7.87 -8.13
N GLY A 19 11.90 -6.87 -8.61
CA GLY A 19 12.16 -6.59 -10.03
C GLY A 19 11.07 -5.85 -10.79
N THR A 20 9.91 -5.60 -10.19
CA THR A 20 8.77 -4.92 -10.86
C THR A 20 8.90 -3.40 -10.83
N VAL A 21 9.50 -2.86 -9.78
CA VAL A 21 9.70 -1.44 -9.54
C VAL A 21 11.17 -1.19 -9.30
N ARG A 22 11.71 -0.09 -9.81
CA ARG A 22 13.11 0.32 -9.63
C ARG A 22 13.15 1.76 -9.15
N ASP A 23 14.26 2.15 -8.54
CA ASP A 23 14.53 3.53 -8.07
C ASP A 23 13.33 4.07 -7.24
N LEU A 24 12.87 3.28 -6.27
CA LEU A 24 11.76 3.64 -5.41
C LEU A 24 12.22 4.70 -4.39
N GLN A 25 11.74 5.91 -4.55
CA GLN A 25 12.02 7.06 -3.72
C GLN A 25 10.84 7.35 -2.80
N ILE A 26 11.12 7.65 -1.53
CA ILE A 26 10.11 7.99 -0.52
C ILE A 26 10.60 9.22 0.22
N ASP A 27 9.87 10.32 0.08
CA ASP A 27 10.23 11.62 0.64
C ASP A 27 9.07 12.24 1.43
N PRO A 28 9.35 13.07 2.43
CA PRO A 28 8.32 13.77 3.15
C PRO A 28 7.59 14.77 2.24
N ALA A 29 6.27 14.83 2.40
CA ALA A 29 5.39 15.83 1.80
C ALA A 29 4.21 16.07 2.76
N PRO A 30 4.45 16.65 3.94
CA PRO A 30 3.47 16.74 5.00
C PRO A 30 2.11 17.34 4.57
N PRO A 31 0.99 16.78 5.02
CA PRO A 31 0.82 15.60 5.90
C PRO A 31 0.89 14.25 5.16
N GLY A 32 1.24 14.24 3.88
CA GLY A 32 1.36 13.06 3.02
C GLY A 32 2.80 12.61 2.80
N VAL A 33 2.98 11.72 1.84
CA VAL A 33 4.27 11.16 1.46
C VAL A 33 4.42 11.24 -0.05
N ARG A 34 5.54 11.79 -0.53
CA ARG A 34 5.87 11.76 -1.95
C ARG A 34 6.59 10.45 -2.28
N VAL A 35 6.07 9.78 -3.30
CA VAL A 35 6.63 8.51 -3.78
C VAL A 35 7.04 8.70 -5.24
N GLY A 36 8.25 8.26 -5.57
CA GLY A 36 8.76 8.21 -6.94
C GLY A 36 9.25 6.81 -7.27
N ALA A 37 9.12 6.38 -8.53
CA ALA A 37 9.59 5.09 -8.96
C ALA A 37 9.85 5.04 -10.47
N GLN A 38 10.71 4.12 -10.89
CA GLN A 38 10.79 3.66 -12.27
C GLN A 38 9.99 2.37 -12.44
N VAL A 39 9.13 2.35 -13.45
CA VAL A 39 8.31 1.19 -13.82
C VAL A 39 8.39 0.94 -15.32
N ASP A 40 8.26 -0.29 -15.74
CA ASP A 40 8.07 -0.62 -17.15
C ASP A 40 6.58 -0.84 -17.42
N ALA A 41 6.02 -0.04 -18.30
CA ALA A 41 4.65 -0.20 -18.75
C ALA A 41 4.63 -0.50 -20.26
N MET A 42 4.32 -1.75 -20.60
CA MET A 42 4.22 -2.21 -21.99
C MET A 42 5.52 -1.98 -22.80
N GLY A 43 6.68 -2.21 -22.19
CA GLY A 43 7.98 -1.96 -22.82
C GLY A 43 8.37 -0.48 -22.88
N THR A 44 7.65 0.38 -22.13
CA THR A 44 7.98 1.79 -22.00
C THR A 44 8.53 2.04 -20.60
N PRO A 45 9.80 2.39 -20.46
CA PRO A 45 10.35 2.78 -19.16
C PRO A 45 9.76 4.15 -18.77
N LEU A 46 9.13 4.18 -17.63
CA LEU A 46 8.45 5.36 -17.10
C LEU A 46 9.02 5.73 -15.74
N ARG A 47 9.23 7.01 -15.52
CA ARG A 47 9.44 7.60 -14.21
C ARG A 47 8.11 8.19 -13.72
N VAL A 48 7.63 7.65 -12.63
CA VAL A 48 6.36 8.04 -12.00
C VAL A 48 6.66 8.69 -10.66
N ALA A 49 5.98 9.77 -10.33
CA ALA A 49 5.99 10.33 -8.98
C ALA A 49 4.59 10.83 -8.62
N ALA A 50 4.25 10.76 -7.34
CA ALA A 50 2.98 11.27 -6.83
C ALA A 50 3.10 11.57 -5.34
N THR A 51 2.22 12.45 -4.84
CA THR A 51 2.03 12.68 -3.41
C THR A 51 0.82 11.91 -2.92
N LEU A 52 1.01 11.10 -1.89
CA LEU A 52 0.00 10.23 -1.31
C LEU A 52 -0.45 10.77 0.04
N PHE A 53 -1.76 10.94 0.22
CA PHE A 53 -2.39 11.29 1.49
C PHE A 53 -3.26 10.12 1.94
N PHE A 54 -3.20 9.78 3.22
CA PHE A 54 -3.98 8.69 3.79
C PHE A 54 -5.30 9.22 4.34
N ASP A 55 -6.37 9.13 3.55
CA ASP A 55 -7.69 9.66 3.93
C ASP A 55 -8.42 8.73 4.90
N ARG A 56 -8.29 7.41 4.70
CA ARG A 56 -8.96 6.43 5.53
C ARG A 56 -8.19 5.11 5.56
N ILE A 57 -8.09 4.55 6.76
CA ILE A 57 -7.54 3.21 6.97
C ILE A 57 -8.55 2.41 7.80
N VAL A 58 -8.90 1.22 7.31
CA VAL A 58 -9.76 0.27 8.02
C VAL A 58 -9.05 -1.07 8.07
N PHE A 59 -8.56 -1.43 9.24
CA PHE A 59 -7.93 -2.72 9.46
C PHE A 59 -8.70 -3.46 10.55
N ASN A 60 -9.36 -4.53 10.14
CA ASN A 60 -10.09 -5.44 11.03
C ASN A 60 -9.98 -6.88 10.50
N GLU A 61 -10.70 -7.82 11.11
CA GLU A 61 -10.64 -9.23 10.73
C GLU A 61 -11.22 -9.54 9.33
N GLU A 62 -12.05 -8.64 8.78
CA GLU A 62 -12.77 -8.82 7.52
C GLU A 62 -12.23 -7.92 6.41
N GLU A 63 -11.70 -6.75 6.76
CA GLU A 63 -11.32 -5.70 5.84
C GLU A 63 -9.92 -5.16 6.15
N LEU A 64 -9.10 -5.03 5.13
CA LEU A 64 -7.82 -4.32 5.15
C LEU A 64 -7.83 -3.26 4.05
N LEU A 65 -8.54 -2.16 4.31
CA LEU A 65 -8.73 -1.09 3.34
C LEU A 65 -7.84 0.11 3.64
N ILE A 66 -7.25 0.66 2.59
CA ILE A 66 -6.51 1.94 2.62
C ILE A 66 -7.07 2.81 1.52
N ALA A 67 -7.72 3.92 1.88
CA ALA A 67 -8.12 4.94 0.94
C ALA A 67 -7.04 6.03 0.90
N LEU A 68 -6.51 6.25 -0.29
CA LEU A 68 -5.48 7.22 -0.60
C LEU A 68 -6.04 8.31 -1.50
N ARG A 69 -5.66 9.54 -1.23
CA ARG A 69 -5.76 10.65 -2.17
C ARG A 69 -4.40 10.85 -2.81
N VAL A 70 -4.38 10.93 -4.13
CA VAL A 70 -3.16 11.02 -4.94
C VAL A 70 -3.13 12.36 -5.62
N GLU A 71 -2.08 13.13 -5.38
CA GLU A 71 -1.89 14.47 -5.92
C GLU A 71 -0.51 14.60 -6.57
N ASP A 72 -0.30 15.67 -7.31
CA ASP A 72 0.98 16.02 -7.95
C ASP A 72 1.57 14.85 -8.78
N ILE A 73 0.70 14.16 -9.52
CA ILE A 73 1.14 13.04 -10.36
C ILE A 73 2.03 13.57 -11.47
N ALA A 74 3.25 13.05 -11.52
CA ALA A 74 4.19 13.30 -12.60
C ALA A 74 4.51 11.98 -13.30
N LEU A 75 4.43 11.97 -14.62
CA LEU A 75 4.70 10.83 -15.45
C LEU A 75 5.61 11.26 -16.60
N LYS A 76 6.77 10.62 -16.71
CA LYS A 76 7.74 10.92 -17.78
C LYS A 76 8.25 9.63 -18.38
N VAL A 77 8.44 9.62 -19.70
CA VAL A 77 9.16 8.55 -20.37
C VAL A 77 10.66 8.67 -20.03
N ASP A 78 11.26 7.60 -19.56
CA ASP A 78 12.67 7.55 -19.20
C ASP A 78 13.47 6.95 -20.36
N GLY A 79 14.06 7.84 -21.15
CA GLY A 79 14.79 7.48 -22.37
C GLY A 79 13.93 7.51 -23.66
N GLU A 80 14.40 6.83 -24.69
CA GLU A 80 13.68 6.71 -25.97
C GLU A 80 12.65 5.58 -25.90
N SER A 81 11.41 5.87 -26.25
CA SER A 81 10.36 4.86 -26.40
C SER A 81 9.68 4.99 -27.76
N LYS A 82 9.61 3.89 -28.49
CA LYS A 82 8.85 3.77 -29.74
C LYS A 82 7.44 3.22 -29.51
N SER A 83 7.03 3.06 -28.25
CA SER A 83 5.71 2.51 -27.94
C SER A 83 4.60 3.55 -28.14
N PRO A 84 3.38 3.14 -28.49
CA PRO A 84 2.23 4.04 -28.56
C PRO A 84 1.97 4.76 -27.22
N LEU A 85 2.20 4.09 -26.10
CA LEU A 85 2.07 4.68 -24.77
C LEU A 85 3.07 5.81 -24.53
N GLY A 86 4.33 5.60 -24.95
CA GLY A 86 5.35 6.64 -24.88
C GLY A 86 4.99 7.90 -25.65
N ALA A 87 4.44 7.74 -26.85
CA ALA A 87 3.98 8.85 -27.68
C ALA A 87 2.83 9.63 -27.02
N VAL A 88 1.86 8.93 -26.44
CA VAL A 88 0.72 9.54 -25.73
C VAL A 88 1.20 10.34 -24.50
N ILE A 89 2.13 9.79 -23.73
CA ILE A 89 2.70 10.49 -22.56
C ILE A 89 3.47 11.74 -23.00
N GLN A 90 4.32 11.61 -24.03
CA GLN A 90 5.14 12.73 -24.53
C GLN A 90 4.30 13.83 -25.16
N SER A 91 3.14 13.51 -25.74
CA SER A 91 2.22 14.49 -26.33
C SER A 91 1.51 15.34 -25.26
N GLY A 92 1.55 14.95 -23.98
CA GLY A 92 0.86 15.65 -22.89
C GLY A 92 -0.69 15.55 -22.94
N VAL A 93 -1.23 14.67 -23.77
CA VAL A 93 -2.69 14.47 -23.90
C VAL A 93 -3.25 13.68 -22.71
N LEU A 94 -2.39 12.96 -21.98
CA LEU A 94 -2.82 12.15 -20.85
C LEU A 94 -3.24 13.02 -19.67
N ASP A 95 -4.49 12.88 -19.25
CA ASP A 95 -4.99 13.55 -18.04
C ASP A 95 -4.41 12.87 -16.78
N LEU A 96 -3.40 13.50 -16.20
CA LEU A 96 -2.75 13.03 -14.98
C LEU A 96 -3.54 13.37 -13.71
N SER A 97 -4.58 14.20 -13.80
CA SER A 97 -5.41 14.55 -12.64
C SER A 97 -6.39 13.43 -12.26
N ASN A 98 -6.62 12.47 -13.16
CA ASN A 98 -7.53 11.36 -12.95
C ASN A 98 -6.78 10.03 -12.85
N ILE A 99 -6.52 9.58 -11.61
CA ILE A 99 -5.84 8.31 -11.35
C ILE A 99 -6.60 7.10 -11.91
N GLY A 100 -7.93 7.19 -12.02
CA GLY A 100 -8.76 6.14 -12.63
C GLY A 100 -8.40 5.91 -14.08
N THR A 101 -8.14 6.96 -14.85
CA THR A 101 -7.66 6.88 -16.23
C THR A 101 -6.29 6.21 -16.29
N LEU A 102 -5.35 6.62 -15.42
CA LEU A 102 -4.01 6.04 -15.37
C LEU A 102 -4.04 4.54 -15.02
N VAL A 103 -4.85 4.15 -14.03
CA VAL A 103 -5.04 2.74 -13.65
C VAL A 103 -5.66 1.93 -14.79
N GLY A 104 -6.52 2.54 -15.61
CA GLY A 104 -7.11 1.92 -16.80
C GLY A 104 -6.09 1.54 -17.89
N TYR A 105 -4.97 2.25 -17.97
CA TYR A 105 -3.87 1.93 -18.89
C TYR A 105 -2.94 0.82 -18.39
N LEU A 106 -3.08 0.35 -17.14
CA LEU A 106 -2.28 -0.76 -16.64
C LEU A 106 -2.74 -2.07 -17.30
N PRO A 107 -1.85 -2.82 -17.97
CA PRO A 107 -2.20 -4.06 -18.69
C PRO A 107 -2.74 -5.14 -17.74
N ASN A 108 -2.27 -5.13 -16.50
CA ASN A 108 -2.74 -6.02 -15.44
C ASN A 108 -3.03 -5.17 -14.21
N ARG A 109 -4.28 -4.68 -14.10
CA ARG A 109 -4.69 -3.94 -12.90
C ARG A 109 -4.46 -4.83 -11.66
N PRO A 110 -3.65 -4.37 -10.69
CA PRO A 110 -3.42 -5.13 -9.46
C PRO A 110 -4.75 -5.42 -8.73
N ALA A 111 -4.95 -6.67 -8.33
CA ALA A 111 -6.19 -7.10 -7.68
C ALA A 111 -6.52 -6.28 -6.42
N ILE A 112 -5.48 -5.80 -5.73
CA ILE A 112 -5.61 -4.97 -4.52
C ILE A 112 -6.27 -3.61 -4.79
N ILE A 113 -6.29 -3.09 -6.02
CA ILE A 113 -6.97 -1.83 -6.35
C ILE A 113 -8.48 -2.12 -6.41
N ALA A 114 -9.19 -1.79 -5.34
CA ALA A 114 -10.63 -1.93 -5.27
C ALA A 114 -11.34 -0.88 -6.13
N GLU A 115 -10.93 0.37 -5.97
CA GLU A 115 -11.48 1.53 -6.66
C GLU A 115 -10.35 2.47 -7.09
N ALA A 116 -10.51 3.11 -8.24
CA ALA A 116 -9.66 4.21 -8.68
C ALA A 116 -10.52 5.18 -9.51
N GLY A 117 -10.50 6.45 -9.14
CA GLY A 117 -11.24 7.49 -9.86
C GLY A 117 -10.90 8.87 -9.33
N ASN A 118 -10.95 9.85 -10.22
CA ASN A 118 -10.49 11.21 -9.93
C ASN A 118 -9.07 11.18 -9.34
N ASN A 119 -8.89 11.73 -8.13
CA ASN A 119 -7.63 11.69 -7.39
C ASN A 119 -7.62 10.68 -6.23
N ARG A 120 -8.52 9.69 -6.22
CA ARG A 120 -8.68 8.74 -5.12
C ARG A 120 -8.42 7.31 -5.58
N VAL A 121 -7.69 6.56 -4.74
CA VAL A 121 -7.48 5.11 -4.89
C VAL A 121 -7.87 4.43 -3.59
N VAL A 122 -8.62 3.34 -3.69
CA VAL A 122 -8.92 2.46 -2.56
C VAL A 122 -8.20 1.14 -2.80
N LEU A 123 -7.32 0.80 -1.88
CA LEU A 123 -6.62 -0.48 -1.86
C LEU A 123 -7.32 -1.42 -0.87
N ASP A 124 -7.64 -2.61 -1.33
CA ASP A 124 -8.16 -3.71 -0.52
C ASP A 124 -7.15 -4.85 -0.51
N LEU A 125 -6.37 -4.94 0.55
CA LEU A 125 -5.32 -5.94 0.68
C LEU A 125 -5.88 -7.36 0.80
N MET A 126 -7.16 -7.54 1.19
CA MET A 126 -7.80 -8.85 1.22
C MET A 126 -8.03 -9.44 -0.17
N ARG A 127 -7.97 -8.62 -1.22
CA ARG A 127 -8.03 -9.09 -2.62
C ARG A 127 -6.73 -9.74 -3.09
N GLU A 128 -5.61 -9.52 -2.40
CA GLU A 128 -4.36 -10.22 -2.67
C GLU A 128 -4.50 -11.69 -2.27
N PRO A 129 -4.35 -12.66 -3.21
CA PRO A 129 -4.58 -14.07 -2.92
C PRO A 129 -3.72 -14.62 -1.77
N LYS A 130 -2.49 -14.12 -1.62
CA LYS A 130 -1.59 -14.52 -0.52
C LYS A 130 -2.08 -14.09 0.86
N ILE A 131 -2.98 -13.09 0.91
CA ILE A 131 -3.57 -12.57 2.14
C ILE A 131 -4.99 -13.09 2.29
N GLY A 132 -5.89 -12.76 1.37
CA GLY A 132 -7.32 -12.99 1.53
C GLY A 132 -7.76 -14.45 1.35
N ARG A 133 -6.98 -15.28 0.61
CA ARG A 133 -7.26 -16.71 0.43
C ARG A 133 -6.44 -17.62 1.35
N ASN A 134 -5.51 -17.06 2.12
CA ASN A 134 -4.69 -17.82 3.03
C ASN A 134 -5.29 -17.80 4.44
N ASP A 135 -5.85 -18.92 4.87
CA ASP A 135 -6.54 -19.04 6.17
C ASP A 135 -5.61 -18.78 7.36
N ASP A 136 -4.34 -19.15 7.27
CA ASP A 136 -3.38 -18.90 8.36
C ASP A 136 -3.05 -17.41 8.47
N VAL A 137 -2.87 -16.72 7.33
CA VAL A 137 -2.67 -15.26 7.29
C VAL A 137 -3.91 -14.55 7.83
N ARG A 138 -5.11 -14.94 7.41
CA ARG A 138 -6.37 -14.37 7.91
C ARG A 138 -6.54 -14.53 9.42
N ARG A 139 -6.18 -15.70 9.97
CA ARG A 139 -6.19 -15.94 11.43
C ARG A 139 -5.23 -15.02 12.17
N VAL A 140 -4.02 -14.81 11.62
CA VAL A 140 -3.03 -13.88 12.19
C VAL A 140 -3.55 -12.45 12.14
N ILE A 141 -4.12 -12.02 11.02
CA ILE A 141 -4.74 -10.70 10.86
C ILE A 141 -5.87 -10.52 11.89
N ALA A 142 -6.80 -11.48 11.99
CA ALA A 142 -7.89 -11.43 12.95
C ALA A 142 -7.40 -11.32 14.41
N LEU A 143 -6.33 -12.03 14.74
CA LEU A 143 -5.71 -11.95 16.07
C LEU A 143 -5.11 -10.56 16.31
N ILE A 144 -4.25 -10.08 15.41
CA ILE A 144 -3.57 -8.80 15.56
C ILE A 144 -4.58 -7.67 15.60
N THR A 145 -5.52 -7.61 14.65
CA THR A 145 -6.50 -6.52 14.56
C THR A 145 -7.52 -6.51 15.68
N SER A 146 -7.70 -7.62 16.40
CA SER A 146 -8.52 -7.66 17.61
C SER A 146 -7.84 -6.98 18.82
N ILE A 147 -6.50 -6.94 18.83
CA ILE A 147 -5.69 -6.35 19.90
C ILE A 147 -5.33 -4.91 19.56
N VAL A 148 -4.85 -4.68 18.34
CA VAL A 148 -4.40 -3.37 17.86
C VAL A 148 -4.78 -3.20 16.39
N THR A 149 -5.25 -2.01 16.03
CA THR A 149 -5.51 -1.65 14.63
C THR A 149 -4.87 -0.34 14.27
N LEU A 150 -4.59 -0.18 12.98
CA LEU A 150 -4.12 1.07 12.40
C LEU A 150 -5.31 2.03 12.30
N SER A 151 -5.15 3.26 12.75
CA SER A 151 -6.20 4.27 12.74
C SER A 151 -5.88 5.52 11.92
N GLY A 152 -4.62 5.73 11.56
CA GLY A 152 -4.20 6.85 10.74
C GLY A 152 -2.71 6.80 10.41
N VAL A 153 -2.36 7.48 9.32
CA VAL A 153 -0.98 7.69 8.90
C VAL A 153 -0.85 9.14 8.45
N GLN A 154 0.13 9.85 8.97
CA GLN A 154 0.49 11.21 8.57
C GLN A 154 2.01 11.32 8.55
N SER A 155 2.53 12.31 7.85
CA SER A 155 3.96 12.60 7.89
C SER A 155 4.26 14.00 8.41
N ASP A 156 5.43 14.15 8.99
CA ASP A 156 6.13 15.42 9.14
C ASP A 156 7.41 15.41 8.28
N ASP A 157 8.31 16.37 8.49
CA ASP A 157 9.55 16.47 7.70
C ASP A 157 10.56 15.35 7.98
N GLY A 158 10.45 14.63 9.09
CA GLY A 158 11.41 13.61 9.53
C GLY A 158 10.86 12.20 9.61
N HIS A 159 9.56 12.07 9.86
CA HIS A 159 8.92 10.81 10.21
C HIS A 159 7.57 10.63 9.53
N VAL A 160 7.17 9.37 9.42
CA VAL A 160 5.77 8.99 9.18
C VAL A 160 5.17 8.55 10.50
N ASP A 161 4.20 9.31 10.98
CA ASP A 161 3.47 9.00 12.20
C ASP A 161 2.35 8.02 11.94
N ILE A 162 2.44 6.87 12.60
CA ILE A 162 1.44 5.81 12.54
C ILE A 162 0.63 5.83 13.82
N ALA A 163 -0.65 6.10 13.70
CA ALA A 163 -1.59 6.08 14.80
C ALA A 163 -2.21 4.69 14.94
N PHE A 164 -2.15 4.15 16.16
CA PHE A 164 -2.74 2.86 16.50
C PHE A 164 -3.88 3.03 17.49
N ARG A 165 -4.86 2.15 17.41
CA ARG A 165 -5.94 2.02 18.40
C ARG A 165 -5.88 0.64 19.02
N ALA A 166 -5.73 0.59 20.35
CA ALA A 166 -5.79 -0.66 21.10
C ALA A 166 -7.26 -1.09 21.30
N PHE A 167 -7.49 -2.40 21.24
CA PHE A 167 -8.79 -3.04 21.46
C PHE A 167 -9.96 -2.39 20.70
N PRO A 168 -9.88 -2.25 19.36
CA PRO A 168 -10.86 -1.47 18.57
C PRO A 168 -12.28 -2.01 18.70
N SER A 169 -12.44 -3.30 18.94
CA SER A 169 -13.72 -3.99 19.16
C SER A 169 -14.01 -4.33 20.62
N GLY A 170 -13.22 -3.74 21.54
CA GLY A 170 -13.33 -3.95 22.97
C GLY A 170 -12.53 -5.15 23.49
N MET A 171 -12.12 -5.06 24.77
CA MET A 171 -11.25 -6.04 25.41
C MET A 171 -11.84 -7.47 25.44
N ARG A 172 -13.16 -7.61 25.59
CA ARG A 172 -13.82 -8.93 25.59
C ARG A 172 -13.69 -9.64 24.24
N LYS A 173 -13.78 -8.91 23.12
CA LYS A 173 -13.59 -9.48 21.76
C LYS A 173 -12.13 -9.85 21.56
N ALA A 174 -11.18 -9.00 21.98
CA ALA A 174 -9.75 -9.29 21.92
C ALA A 174 -9.37 -10.57 22.68
N VAL A 175 -9.83 -10.72 23.93
CA VAL A 175 -9.59 -11.94 24.72
C VAL A 175 -10.18 -13.18 24.04
N ARG A 176 -11.38 -13.09 23.44
CA ARG A 176 -11.98 -14.18 22.68
C ARG A 176 -11.14 -14.57 21.46
N SER A 177 -10.65 -13.58 20.70
CA SER A 177 -9.79 -13.80 19.54
C SER A 177 -8.46 -14.44 19.91
N VAL A 178 -7.81 -13.98 20.98
CA VAL A 178 -6.57 -14.58 21.52
C VAL A 178 -6.81 -16.04 21.90
N ARG A 179 -7.93 -16.33 22.58
CA ARG A 179 -8.28 -17.72 22.96
C ARG A 179 -8.59 -18.58 21.75
N ARG A 180 -9.25 -18.04 20.71
CA ARG A 180 -9.66 -18.78 19.51
C ARG A 180 -8.49 -19.01 18.54
N TYR A 181 -7.62 -18.04 18.36
CA TYR A 181 -6.58 -18.07 17.33
C TYR A 181 -5.15 -18.14 17.88
N GLY A 182 -4.88 -17.46 19.01
CA GLY A 182 -3.55 -17.35 19.59
C GLY A 182 -3.07 -18.66 20.24
N ILE A 183 -3.88 -19.28 21.08
CA ILE A 183 -3.53 -20.50 21.78
C ILE A 183 -3.21 -21.65 20.80
N PRO A 184 -4.03 -21.93 19.77
CA PRO A 184 -3.70 -22.97 18.79
C PRO A 184 -2.43 -22.68 17.96
N ALA A 185 -2.14 -21.40 17.69
CA ALA A 185 -0.93 -21.00 16.94
C ALA A 185 0.33 -21.25 17.78
N VAL A 186 0.32 -20.88 19.05
CA VAL A 186 1.45 -21.12 19.98
C VAL A 186 1.65 -22.60 20.21
N ALA A 187 0.58 -23.38 20.35
CA ALA A 187 0.67 -24.84 20.55
C ALA A 187 1.34 -25.56 19.36
N LYS A 188 1.27 -25.02 18.14
CA LYS A 188 1.96 -25.56 16.96
C LYS A 188 3.45 -25.22 16.91
N LEU A 189 3.88 -24.16 17.61
CA LEU A 189 5.27 -23.71 17.66
C LEU A 189 6.06 -24.34 18.81
N LEU A 190 5.39 -24.95 19.78
CA LEU A 190 6.05 -25.67 20.86
C LEU A 190 6.53 -27.04 20.36
N PRO A 191 7.81 -27.41 20.59
CA PRO A 191 8.30 -28.72 20.26
C PRO A 191 7.45 -29.78 20.99
N ARG A 192 6.95 -30.75 20.24
CA ARG A 192 6.33 -31.94 20.84
C ARG A 192 7.42 -32.71 21.56
N GLY A 193 7.43 -32.64 22.89
CA GLY A 193 8.28 -33.44 23.74
C GLY A 193 7.97 -34.94 23.60
#